data_7eecae203faa3e4eff9370be0e69d7b4
#
_entry.id   7eecae203faa3e4eff9370be0e69d7b4
#
_cell.length_a   1.000
_cell.length_b   1.000
_cell.length_c   1.000
_cell.angle_alpha   90.00
_cell.angle_beta   90.00
_cell.angle_gamma   90.00
#
_symmetry.space_group_name_H-M   'P 1'
#
loop_
_entity.id
_entity.type
_entity.pdbx_description
1 polymer ?
#
loop_
_entity_poly.entity_id
_entity_poly.type
_entity_poly.pdbx_seq_one_letter_code
_entity_poly.pdbx_strand_id
1 'polypeptide(L)'
;MIVRGESADRAISAISKQFEVSRSKAGRLVMTESAYFSSAAQKDCFTSLGVERYVLVASFDHDTCELCGALDGKVFKMSEYQVGVTAPPFHPWCRCCTAPYYEDMAGIGERWVRNEDGTTGKVPAGTTFEEWKNGHIKSGVAAQSGPGIMDSVEQAVGAKKGAPIGLDTAITGANPNFSSAQGYRVNCQRCVQTFELRRRGYNVIAKPKPRSGNQIFWGSECFVDAAEQPTSYTFNLTEAAVKRELAAALDGARYGIYIKWKGRPPTAHVFIAEKSGGVVRYLDPQNGNMDASGYFARGSKGHFGFFRMDDKQITTDQGIISATVEVKKP
;
A
#
# COMPACT_ATOMS: atom_id res chain seq x y z
N MET A 1 21.53 2.96 -13.39
CA MET A 1 20.31 3.05 -12.59
C MET A 1 19.25 2.08 -13.13
N ILE A 2 18.51 2.39 -14.20
CA ILE A 2 17.43 1.52 -14.72
C ILE A 2 17.92 0.11 -15.01
N VAL A 3 18.99 -0.05 -15.78
CA VAL A 3 19.57 -1.37 -16.14
C VAL A 3 20.10 -2.16 -14.94
N ARG A 4 20.47 -1.50 -13.83
CA ARG A 4 21.02 -2.15 -12.63
C ARG A 4 19.98 -2.32 -11.52
N GLY A 5 18.71 -1.93 -11.74
CA GLY A 5 17.66 -1.96 -10.72
C GLY A 5 17.92 -1.05 -9.51
N GLU A 6 18.75 -0.03 -9.66
CA GLU A 6 19.04 0.90 -8.56
C GLU A 6 17.86 1.85 -8.34
N SER A 7 17.56 2.17 -7.08
CA SER A 7 16.46 3.09 -6.74
C SER A 7 16.72 4.50 -7.29
N ALA A 8 15.67 5.18 -7.71
CA ALA A 8 15.72 6.57 -8.17
C ALA A 8 16.33 7.50 -7.10
N ASP A 9 16.03 7.26 -5.83
CA ASP A 9 16.57 8.04 -4.70
C ASP A 9 18.08 8.04 -4.60
N ARG A 10 18.72 6.89 -4.92
CA ARG A 10 20.18 6.79 -4.94
C ARG A 10 20.79 7.68 -6.03
N ALA A 11 20.21 7.65 -7.24
CA ALA A 11 20.65 8.48 -8.35
C ALA A 11 20.40 9.98 -8.06
N ILE A 12 19.23 10.32 -7.51
CA ILE A 12 18.91 11.69 -7.09
C ILE A 12 19.93 12.21 -6.08
N SER A 13 20.28 11.41 -5.09
CA SER A 13 21.26 11.78 -4.07
C SER A 13 22.66 11.98 -4.66
N ALA A 14 23.09 11.09 -5.57
CA ALA A 14 24.38 11.18 -6.23
C ALA A 14 24.48 12.44 -7.11
N ILE A 15 23.46 12.72 -7.93
CA ILE A 15 23.40 13.90 -8.80
C ILE A 15 23.34 15.19 -7.98
N SER A 16 22.50 15.23 -6.94
CA SER A 16 22.39 16.38 -6.04
C SER A 16 23.75 16.73 -5.41
N LYS A 17 24.50 15.73 -4.97
CA LYS A 17 25.82 15.91 -4.37
C LYS A 17 26.88 16.29 -5.41
N GLN A 18 26.91 15.64 -6.56
CA GLN A 18 27.95 15.83 -7.57
C GLN A 18 27.86 17.20 -8.24
N PHE A 19 26.65 17.70 -8.46
CA PHE A 19 26.42 18.98 -9.16
C PHE A 19 26.02 20.12 -8.23
N GLU A 20 26.02 19.89 -6.91
CA GLU A 20 25.66 20.86 -5.87
C GLU A 20 24.27 21.51 -6.09
N VAL A 21 23.33 20.71 -6.63
CA VAL A 21 21.95 21.15 -6.88
C VAL A 21 21.00 20.61 -5.81
N SER A 22 19.85 21.27 -5.62
CA SER A 22 18.83 20.77 -4.69
C SER A 22 18.32 19.38 -5.10
N ARG A 23 17.93 18.56 -4.10
CA ARG A 23 17.30 17.24 -4.35
C ARG A 23 16.10 17.34 -5.30
N SER A 24 15.33 18.41 -5.22
CA SER A 24 14.18 18.63 -6.12
C SER A 24 14.63 18.80 -7.57
N LYS A 25 15.68 19.58 -7.85
CA LYS A 25 16.23 19.73 -9.20
C LYS A 25 16.80 18.42 -9.74
N ALA A 26 17.58 17.70 -8.91
CA ALA A 26 18.12 16.39 -9.26
C ALA A 26 16.98 15.37 -9.49
N GLY A 27 15.96 15.38 -8.64
CA GLY A 27 14.78 14.53 -8.75
C GLY A 27 14.00 14.78 -10.04
N ARG A 28 13.79 16.05 -10.39
CA ARG A 28 13.13 16.41 -11.64
C ARG A 28 13.84 15.80 -12.86
N LEU A 29 15.17 15.91 -12.91
CA LEU A 29 15.94 15.33 -14.00
C LEU A 29 15.80 13.81 -14.01
N VAL A 30 16.12 13.14 -12.91
CA VAL A 30 16.13 11.68 -12.82
C VAL A 30 14.75 11.08 -13.17
N MET A 31 13.67 11.62 -12.62
CA MET A 31 12.32 11.10 -12.85
C MET A 31 11.86 11.34 -14.29
N THR A 32 12.15 12.52 -14.86
CA THR A 32 11.77 12.84 -16.25
C THR A 32 12.52 11.96 -17.25
N GLU A 33 13.84 11.81 -17.08
CA GLU A 33 14.65 10.95 -17.95
C GLU A 33 14.28 9.47 -17.80
N SER A 34 13.97 9.02 -16.58
CA SER A 34 13.48 7.66 -16.36
C SER A 34 12.16 7.41 -17.09
N ALA A 35 11.23 8.35 -17.06
CA ALA A 35 9.97 8.26 -17.80
C ALA A 35 10.20 8.24 -19.32
N TYR A 36 11.16 9.04 -19.83
CA TYR A 36 11.55 9.03 -21.24
C TYR A 36 12.07 7.65 -21.67
N PHE A 37 13.03 7.09 -20.93
CA PHE A 37 13.59 5.78 -21.26
C PHE A 37 12.54 4.66 -21.13
N SER A 38 11.66 4.73 -20.17
CA SER A 38 10.55 3.77 -20.02
C SER A 38 9.62 3.83 -21.24
N SER A 39 9.27 5.03 -21.69
CA SER A 39 8.41 5.22 -22.86
C SER A 39 9.08 4.71 -24.14
N ALA A 40 10.38 4.97 -24.33
CA ALA A 40 11.13 4.44 -25.46
C ALA A 40 11.17 2.90 -25.47
N ALA A 41 11.44 2.29 -24.31
CA ALA A 41 11.42 0.84 -24.17
C ALA A 41 10.04 0.22 -24.41
N GLN A 42 8.97 0.90 -23.99
CA GLN A 42 7.59 0.49 -24.30
C GLN A 42 7.32 0.51 -25.81
N LYS A 43 7.78 1.55 -26.51
CA LYS A 43 7.69 1.61 -27.98
C LYS A 43 8.31 0.39 -28.64
N ASP A 44 9.54 0.05 -28.27
CA ASP A 44 10.26 -1.10 -28.82
C ASP A 44 9.53 -2.42 -28.51
N CYS A 45 9.06 -2.56 -27.27
CA CYS A 45 8.27 -3.72 -26.84
C CYS A 45 6.97 -3.85 -27.65
N PHE A 46 6.19 -2.79 -27.77
CA PHE A 46 4.92 -2.79 -28.52
C PHE A 46 5.15 -3.09 -30.00
N THR A 47 6.20 -2.52 -30.60
CA THR A 47 6.59 -2.82 -31.98
C THR A 47 6.93 -4.28 -32.15
N SER A 48 7.72 -4.87 -31.24
CA SER A 48 8.11 -6.29 -31.27
C SER A 48 6.93 -7.24 -31.11
N LEU A 49 5.88 -6.80 -30.40
CA LEU A 49 4.64 -7.57 -30.17
C LEU A 49 3.59 -7.34 -31.27
N GLY A 50 3.87 -6.54 -32.28
CA GLY A 50 2.93 -6.25 -33.37
C GLY A 50 1.72 -5.42 -32.94
N VAL A 51 1.85 -4.61 -31.88
CA VAL A 51 0.79 -3.70 -31.43
C VAL A 51 0.58 -2.63 -32.50
N GLU A 52 -0.64 -2.47 -32.99
CA GLU A 52 -0.97 -1.49 -34.02
C GLU A 52 -1.34 -0.13 -33.46
N ARG A 53 -1.99 -0.11 -32.28
CA ARG A 53 -2.47 1.10 -31.61
C ARG A 53 -2.16 1.05 -30.12
N TYR A 54 -1.95 2.22 -29.52
CA TYR A 54 -1.76 2.38 -28.09
C TYR A 54 -2.67 3.48 -27.54
N VAL A 55 -2.97 3.40 -26.25
CA VAL A 55 -3.76 4.38 -25.51
C VAL A 55 -2.87 5.09 -24.49
N LEU A 56 -3.11 6.39 -24.30
CA LEU A 56 -2.50 7.16 -23.22
C LEU A 56 -3.25 6.93 -21.92
N VAL A 57 -2.48 6.71 -20.87
CA VAL A 57 -3.00 6.47 -19.50
C VAL A 57 -2.38 7.50 -18.57
N ALA A 58 -3.17 8.47 -18.15
CA ALA A 58 -2.76 9.45 -17.14
C ALA A 58 -2.90 8.87 -15.73
N SER A 59 -2.06 9.33 -14.81
CA SER A 59 -2.28 9.07 -13.39
C SER A 59 -3.53 9.84 -12.92
N PHE A 60 -4.46 9.17 -12.26
CA PHE A 60 -5.62 9.85 -11.68
C PHE A 60 -5.29 10.29 -10.26
N ASP A 61 -4.77 11.48 -10.14
CA ASP A 61 -4.52 12.18 -8.87
C ASP A 61 -4.57 13.70 -9.07
N HIS A 62 -4.60 14.44 -7.97
CA HIS A 62 -4.73 15.91 -7.98
C HIS A 62 -3.49 16.65 -8.50
N ASP A 63 -2.34 15.98 -8.59
CA ASP A 63 -1.12 16.54 -9.17
C ASP A 63 -1.04 16.35 -10.70
N THR A 64 -2.01 15.69 -11.30
CA THR A 64 -2.07 15.50 -12.75
C THR A 64 -2.50 16.80 -13.42
N CYS A 65 -1.64 17.31 -14.30
CA CYS A 65 -1.88 18.56 -14.99
C CYS A 65 -2.97 18.44 -16.06
N GLU A 66 -3.53 19.57 -16.48
CA GLU A 66 -4.60 19.63 -17.49
C GLU A 66 -4.19 19.01 -18.83
N LEU A 67 -2.93 19.20 -19.26
CA LEU A 67 -2.42 18.57 -20.48
C LEU A 67 -2.51 17.04 -20.41
N CYS A 68 -2.01 16.45 -19.34
CA CYS A 68 -2.05 15.01 -19.14
C CYS A 68 -3.48 14.47 -19.01
N GLY A 69 -4.33 15.19 -18.26
CA GLY A 69 -5.74 14.83 -18.13
C GLY A 69 -6.50 14.89 -19.47
N ALA A 70 -6.23 15.89 -20.29
CA ALA A 70 -6.83 16.03 -21.62
C ALA A 70 -6.35 14.99 -22.65
N LEU A 71 -5.20 14.36 -22.39
CA LEU A 71 -4.64 13.30 -23.22
C LEU A 71 -5.06 11.89 -22.78
N ASP A 72 -5.62 11.77 -21.59
CA ASP A 72 -6.07 10.49 -21.04
C ASP A 72 -7.08 9.80 -21.94
N GLY A 73 -6.88 8.51 -22.16
CA GLY A 73 -7.75 7.69 -23.01
C GLY A 73 -7.60 7.94 -24.53
N LYS A 74 -6.76 8.88 -24.97
CA LYS A 74 -6.53 9.08 -26.41
C LYS A 74 -5.76 7.92 -27.01
N VAL A 75 -6.26 7.44 -28.14
CA VAL A 75 -5.71 6.32 -28.89
C VAL A 75 -4.95 6.83 -30.11
N PHE A 76 -3.72 6.34 -30.30
CA PHE A 76 -2.84 6.66 -31.41
C PHE A 76 -2.37 5.40 -32.13
N LYS A 77 -1.97 5.54 -33.39
CA LYS A 77 -1.29 4.46 -34.11
C LYS A 77 0.16 4.36 -33.68
N MET A 78 0.72 3.15 -33.70
CA MET A 78 2.16 2.96 -33.40
C MET A 78 3.09 3.75 -34.31
N SER A 79 2.69 4.02 -35.56
CA SER A 79 3.43 4.90 -36.48
C SER A 79 3.54 6.36 -36.01
N GLU A 80 2.64 6.78 -35.11
CA GLU A 80 2.61 8.13 -34.54
C GLU A 80 3.33 8.21 -33.18
N TYR A 81 3.91 7.09 -32.69
CA TYR A 81 4.54 7.05 -31.36
C TYR A 81 5.78 7.91 -31.29
N GLN A 82 5.65 9.08 -30.71
CA GLN A 82 6.72 10.06 -30.53
C GLN A 82 6.75 10.54 -29.08
N VAL A 83 7.83 10.22 -28.37
CA VAL A 83 8.04 10.64 -26.99
C VAL A 83 8.07 12.16 -26.89
N GLY A 84 7.30 12.71 -25.95
CA GLY A 84 7.15 14.15 -25.75
C GLY A 84 6.03 14.80 -26.60
N VAL A 85 5.42 14.08 -27.55
CA VAL A 85 4.37 14.59 -28.45
C VAL A 85 3.10 13.74 -28.35
N THR A 86 3.17 12.46 -28.70
CA THR A 86 2.05 11.51 -28.64
C THR A 86 2.25 10.44 -27.57
N ALA A 87 3.45 10.40 -26.95
CA ALA A 87 3.77 9.50 -25.84
C ALA A 87 4.53 10.25 -24.74
N PRO A 88 4.36 9.87 -23.46
CA PRO A 88 5.00 10.55 -22.33
C PRO A 88 6.54 10.37 -22.32
N PRO A 89 7.28 11.21 -21.57
CA PRO A 89 6.81 12.32 -20.75
C PRO A 89 6.50 13.59 -21.56
N PHE A 90 5.39 14.27 -21.24
CA PHE A 90 5.00 15.52 -21.90
C PHE A 90 5.58 16.77 -21.22
N HIS A 91 6.03 16.63 -19.99
CA HIS A 91 6.59 17.70 -19.16
C HIS A 91 7.47 17.09 -18.03
N PRO A 92 8.29 17.89 -17.36
CA PRO A 92 9.00 17.42 -16.16
C PRO A 92 8.05 16.83 -15.12
N TRP A 93 8.48 15.74 -14.46
CA TRP A 93 7.67 14.99 -13.50
C TRP A 93 6.42 14.30 -14.10
N CYS A 94 6.34 14.14 -15.39
CA CYS A 94 5.22 13.42 -16.01
C CYS A 94 5.17 11.98 -15.51
N ARG A 95 3.95 11.52 -15.13
CA ARG A 95 3.69 10.17 -14.60
C ARG A 95 2.78 9.35 -15.51
N CYS A 96 2.44 9.88 -16.67
CA CYS A 96 1.65 9.15 -17.65
C CYS A 96 2.44 7.97 -18.22
N CYS A 97 1.72 6.97 -18.69
CA CYS A 97 2.27 5.84 -19.44
C CYS A 97 1.42 5.54 -20.69
N THR A 98 1.85 4.56 -21.47
CA THR A 98 1.08 4.03 -22.58
C THR A 98 0.70 2.58 -22.32
N ALA A 99 -0.41 2.12 -22.90
CA ALA A 99 -0.82 0.73 -22.89
C ALA A 99 -1.23 0.30 -24.33
N PRO A 100 -1.08 -0.99 -24.70
CA PRO A 100 -1.64 -1.49 -25.96
C PRO A 100 -3.15 -1.24 -25.99
N TYR A 101 -3.67 -0.88 -27.16
CA TYR A 101 -5.10 -0.67 -27.33
C TYR A 101 -5.68 -1.72 -28.26
N TYR A 102 -6.70 -2.42 -27.75
CA TYR A 102 -7.52 -3.40 -28.48
C TYR A 102 -8.99 -3.01 -28.32
N GLU A 103 -9.74 -2.97 -29.42
CA GLU A 103 -11.15 -2.52 -29.40
C GLU A 103 -12.06 -3.40 -28.54
N ASP A 104 -11.84 -4.69 -28.57
CA ASP A 104 -12.58 -5.69 -27.80
C ASP A 104 -12.28 -5.66 -26.30
N MET A 105 -11.21 -4.98 -25.90
CA MET A 105 -10.81 -4.80 -24.49
C MET A 105 -11.01 -3.37 -23.97
N ALA A 106 -11.49 -2.47 -24.84
CA ALA A 106 -11.67 -1.06 -24.45
C ALA A 106 -12.70 -0.90 -23.34
N GLY A 107 -12.32 -0.23 -22.26
CA GLY A 107 -13.21 0.02 -21.09
C GLY A 107 -13.45 -1.16 -20.17
N ILE A 108 -12.86 -2.34 -20.44
CA ILE A 108 -12.97 -3.50 -19.57
C ILE A 108 -12.00 -3.37 -18.39
N GLY A 109 -12.51 -3.64 -17.17
CA GLY A 109 -11.71 -3.64 -15.94
C GLY A 109 -11.77 -2.32 -15.17
N GLU A 110 -10.79 -2.10 -14.35
CA GLU A 110 -10.71 -0.96 -13.44
C GLU A 110 -9.32 -0.30 -13.54
N ARG A 111 -9.27 0.99 -13.22
CA ARG A 111 -8.02 1.75 -13.09
C ARG A 111 -7.90 2.37 -11.72
N TRP A 112 -6.68 2.49 -11.25
CA TRP A 112 -6.37 3.09 -9.96
C TRP A 112 -6.46 4.61 -10.00
N VAL A 113 -7.00 5.17 -8.92
CA VAL A 113 -7.07 6.62 -8.68
C VAL A 113 -6.51 6.94 -7.29
N ARG A 114 -5.98 8.14 -7.11
CA ARG A 114 -5.61 8.68 -5.81
C ARG A 114 -6.51 9.87 -5.48
N ASN A 115 -7.29 9.74 -4.42
CA ASN A 115 -8.20 10.77 -3.93
C ASN A 115 -7.45 11.92 -3.23
N GLU A 116 -8.14 13.05 -3.01
CA GLU A 116 -7.59 14.23 -2.32
C GLU A 116 -7.07 13.93 -0.93
N ASP A 117 -7.72 13.03 -0.22
CA ASP A 117 -7.31 12.57 1.12
C ASP A 117 -6.09 11.64 1.10
N GLY A 118 -5.47 11.42 -0.09
CA GLY A 118 -4.33 10.54 -0.28
C GLY A 118 -4.68 9.05 -0.32
N THR A 119 -5.96 8.68 -0.16
CA THR A 119 -6.40 7.29 -0.31
C THR A 119 -6.37 6.88 -1.78
N THR A 120 -6.19 5.59 -2.02
CA THR A 120 -6.30 5.02 -3.36
C THR A 120 -7.65 4.33 -3.53
N GLY A 121 -8.24 4.52 -4.68
CA GLY A 121 -9.49 3.88 -5.09
C GLY A 121 -9.36 3.27 -6.48
N LYS A 122 -10.44 2.70 -6.94
CA LYS A 122 -10.57 2.20 -8.31
C LYS A 122 -11.80 2.80 -8.95
N VAL A 123 -11.70 3.07 -10.25
CA VAL A 123 -12.81 3.50 -11.08
C VAL A 123 -12.87 2.59 -12.31
N PRO A 124 -14.02 2.48 -12.99
CA PRO A 124 -14.11 1.75 -14.25
C PRO A 124 -13.03 2.21 -15.24
N ALA A 125 -12.45 1.29 -15.99
CA ALA A 125 -11.37 1.60 -16.92
C ALA A 125 -11.76 2.65 -17.99
N GLY A 126 -13.05 2.73 -18.35
CA GLY A 126 -13.59 3.73 -19.27
C GLY A 126 -13.83 5.12 -18.67
N THR A 127 -13.61 5.32 -17.37
CA THR A 127 -13.72 6.63 -16.73
C THR A 127 -12.65 7.58 -17.27
N THR A 128 -13.03 8.76 -17.71
CA THR A 128 -12.09 9.81 -18.13
C THR A 128 -11.54 10.57 -16.93
N PHE A 129 -10.38 11.21 -17.10
CA PHE A 129 -9.79 12.07 -16.06
C PHE A 129 -10.74 13.21 -15.66
N GLU A 130 -11.45 13.79 -16.64
CA GLU A 130 -12.39 14.88 -16.39
C GLU A 130 -13.61 14.44 -15.56
N GLU A 131 -14.18 13.27 -15.88
CA GLU A 131 -15.28 12.68 -15.09
C GLU A 131 -14.86 12.42 -13.65
N TRP A 132 -13.67 11.87 -13.46
CA TRP A 132 -13.12 11.62 -12.13
C TRP A 132 -12.88 12.94 -11.37
N LYS A 133 -12.23 13.91 -12.00
CA LYS A 133 -11.89 15.21 -11.40
C LYS A 133 -13.14 16.03 -11.01
N ASN A 134 -14.19 15.98 -11.81
CA ASN A 134 -15.43 16.72 -11.56
C ASN A 134 -16.38 16.02 -10.59
N GLY A 135 -15.98 14.90 -9.99
CA GLY A 135 -16.82 14.17 -9.03
C GLY A 135 -18.11 13.62 -9.63
N HIS A 136 -18.21 13.55 -10.95
CA HIS A 136 -19.35 12.95 -11.66
C HIS A 136 -19.39 11.43 -11.57
N ILE A 137 -18.41 10.81 -10.95
CA ILE A 137 -18.58 9.47 -10.43
C ILE A 137 -19.53 9.61 -9.25
N LYS A 138 -20.83 9.49 -9.54
CA LYS A 138 -21.82 9.32 -8.48
C LYS A 138 -21.24 8.30 -7.53
N SER A 139 -21.12 8.66 -6.24
CA SER A 139 -20.86 7.72 -5.13
C SER A 139 -21.98 6.67 -5.09
N GLY A 140 -22.02 5.82 -6.06
CA GLY A 140 -23.13 4.93 -6.35
C GLY A 140 -22.75 3.76 -7.23
N VAL A 141 -21.45 3.58 -7.45
CA VAL A 141 -20.95 2.24 -7.77
C VAL A 141 -20.19 1.78 -6.52
N ALA A 142 -20.94 1.41 -5.50
CA ALA A 142 -20.63 0.15 -4.85
C ALA A 142 -20.24 -0.76 -6.00
N ALA A 143 -18.98 -1.25 -5.97
CA ALA A 143 -18.54 -2.24 -6.93
C ALA A 143 -19.74 -3.16 -7.17
N GLN A 144 -20.34 -3.09 -8.35
CA GLN A 144 -21.14 -4.19 -8.82
C GLN A 144 -20.10 -5.28 -9.04
N SER A 145 -19.77 -5.97 -7.94
CA SER A 145 -19.31 -7.33 -8.01
C SER A 145 -20.30 -8.01 -8.95
N GLY A 146 -19.82 -8.41 -10.12
CA GLY A 146 -20.50 -9.40 -10.90
C GLY A 146 -20.94 -10.52 -9.95
N PRO A 147 -21.99 -11.28 -10.20
CA PRO A 147 -22.54 -12.17 -9.22
C PRO A 147 -21.45 -13.09 -8.68
N GLY A 148 -20.98 -12.80 -7.44
CA GLY A 148 -20.44 -13.78 -6.56
C GLY A 148 -18.93 -13.98 -6.43
N ILE A 149 -18.05 -13.01 -6.63
CA ILE A 149 -16.69 -13.15 -6.06
C ILE A 149 -16.69 -12.48 -4.69
N MET A 150 -16.91 -13.28 -3.66
CA MET A 150 -16.68 -12.87 -2.26
C MET A 150 -15.21 -12.51 -2.09
N ASP A 151 -14.91 -11.40 -1.41
CA ASP A 151 -13.51 -11.07 -1.11
C ASP A 151 -12.87 -12.11 -0.17
N SER A 152 -11.53 -12.14 -0.12
CA SER A 152 -10.81 -13.20 0.60
C SER A 152 -11.14 -13.26 2.10
N VAL A 153 -11.47 -12.12 2.74
CA VAL A 153 -11.87 -12.08 4.15
C VAL A 153 -13.29 -12.58 4.34
N GLU A 154 -14.20 -12.21 3.46
CA GLU A 154 -15.57 -12.72 3.48
C GLU A 154 -15.59 -14.23 3.22
N GLN A 155 -14.79 -14.72 2.26
CA GLN A 155 -14.64 -16.15 1.98
C GLN A 155 -14.06 -16.92 3.18
N ALA A 156 -13.03 -16.38 3.83
CA ALA A 156 -12.32 -17.06 4.90
C ALA A 156 -13.11 -17.13 6.22
N VAL A 157 -13.84 -16.07 6.57
CA VAL A 157 -14.48 -15.93 7.90
C VAL A 157 -15.90 -15.37 7.85
N GLY A 158 -16.45 -15.08 6.69
CA GLY A 158 -17.82 -14.54 6.53
C GLY A 158 -17.95 -13.06 6.90
N ALA A 159 -16.85 -12.32 7.06
CA ALA A 159 -16.86 -10.90 7.41
C ALA A 159 -17.01 -10.04 6.16
N LYS A 160 -18.18 -9.45 5.95
CA LYS A 160 -18.38 -8.49 4.86
C LYS A 160 -17.65 -7.19 5.11
N LYS A 161 -17.09 -6.63 4.04
CA LYS A 161 -16.43 -5.34 4.07
C LYS A 161 -17.47 -4.22 4.24
N GLY A 162 -17.29 -3.41 5.27
CA GLY A 162 -18.07 -2.20 5.55
C GLY A 162 -17.23 -0.94 5.40
N ALA A 163 -17.70 0.17 6.00
CA ALA A 163 -16.92 1.39 6.10
C ALA A 163 -15.65 1.16 6.97
N PRO A 164 -14.54 1.87 6.68
CA PRO A 164 -13.34 1.84 7.52
C PRO A 164 -13.66 2.15 8.98
N ILE A 165 -13.14 1.33 9.90
CA ILE A 165 -13.37 1.49 11.33
C ILE A 165 -12.40 2.54 11.87
N GLY A 166 -12.91 3.52 12.62
CA GLY A 166 -12.12 4.58 13.24
C GLY A 166 -11.02 4.04 14.16
N LEU A 167 -9.95 4.82 14.34
CA LEU A 167 -8.73 4.41 15.04
C LEU A 167 -9.00 3.80 16.42
N ASP A 168 -9.69 4.52 17.29
CA ASP A 168 -9.94 4.10 18.69
C ASP A 168 -10.73 2.79 18.74
N THR A 169 -11.77 2.68 17.92
CA THR A 169 -12.60 1.47 17.80
C THR A 169 -11.81 0.31 17.18
N ALA A 170 -10.90 0.60 16.23
CA ALA A 170 -10.06 -0.43 15.62
C ALA A 170 -9.08 -1.03 16.63
N ILE A 171 -8.44 -0.20 17.47
CA ILE A 171 -7.50 -0.63 18.51
C ILE A 171 -8.21 -1.42 19.61
N THR A 172 -9.21 -0.83 20.24
CA THR A 172 -9.91 -1.44 21.38
C THR A 172 -10.71 -2.69 21.00
N GLY A 173 -11.17 -2.75 19.77
CA GLY A 173 -11.93 -3.88 19.24
C GLY A 173 -11.10 -4.99 18.60
N ALA A 174 -9.78 -4.85 18.46
CA ALA A 174 -8.96 -5.86 17.83
C ALA A 174 -8.83 -7.14 18.65
N ASN A 175 -8.73 -7.03 19.99
CA ASN A 175 -8.56 -8.15 20.89
C ASN A 175 -9.44 -8.00 22.16
N PRO A 176 -10.77 -8.02 22.03
CA PRO A 176 -11.67 -7.81 23.16
C PRO A 176 -11.56 -8.90 24.23
N ASN A 177 -11.00 -10.05 23.88
CA ASN A 177 -10.83 -11.20 24.75
C ASN A 177 -9.48 -11.23 25.50
N PHE A 178 -8.72 -10.15 25.52
CA PHE A 178 -7.37 -10.08 26.13
C PHE A 178 -7.31 -10.67 27.54
N SER A 179 -8.32 -10.42 28.36
CA SER A 179 -8.36 -10.88 29.74
C SER A 179 -8.91 -12.31 29.93
N SER A 180 -9.53 -12.91 28.89
CA SER A 180 -10.29 -14.14 29.00
C SER A 180 -9.43 -15.40 29.08
N ALA A 181 -8.31 -15.47 28.36
CA ALA A 181 -7.44 -16.63 28.30
C ALA A 181 -5.99 -16.28 27.94
N GLN A 182 -5.04 -17.15 28.31
CA GLN A 182 -3.61 -16.96 28.04
C GLN A 182 -3.29 -16.75 26.57
N GLY A 183 -3.96 -17.45 25.66
CA GLY A 183 -3.73 -17.33 24.22
C GLY A 183 -3.97 -15.91 23.66
N TYR A 184 -4.87 -15.13 24.27
CA TYR A 184 -5.16 -13.75 23.89
C TYR A 184 -4.16 -12.74 24.46
N ARG A 185 -3.32 -13.12 25.42
CA ARG A 185 -2.25 -12.29 26.00
C ARG A 185 -0.92 -12.43 25.26
N VAL A 186 -0.85 -13.34 24.30
CA VAL A 186 0.37 -13.68 23.52
C VAL A 186 0.12 -13.72 22.02
N ASN A 187 -0.95 -13.08 21.54
CA ASN A 187 -1.37 -13.07 20.13
C ASN A 187 -1.09 -11.74 19.41
N CYS A 188 -0.11 -10.94 19.85
CA CYS A 188 0.19 -9.60 19.33
C CYS A 188 0.29 -9.56 17.80
N GLN A 189 0.89 -10.57 17.18
CA GLN A 189 1.02 -10.70 15.72
C GLN A 189 -0.34 -10.74 15.02
N ARG A 190 -1.33 -11.46 15.58
CA ARG A 190 -2.70 -11.49 15.06
C ARG A 190 -3.43 -10.18 15.30
N CYS A 191 -3.20 -9.55 16.46
CA CYS A 191 -3.84 -8.28 16.79
C CYS A 191 -3.43 -7.16 15.85
N VAL A 192 -2.17 -7.12 15.41
CA VAL A 192 -1.67 -6.14 14.42
C VAL A 192 -2.35 -6.32 13.07
N GLN A 193 -2.47 -7.57 12.59
CA GLN A 193 -3.18 -7.87 11.35
C GLN A 193 -4.68 -7.56 11.46
N THR A 194 -5.28 -7.93 12.59
CA THR A 194 -6.70 -7.63 12.88
C THR A 194 -6.97 -6.13 12.86
N PHE A 195 -6.09 -5.34 13.48
CA PHE A 195 -6.20 -3.88 13.46
C PHE A 195 -6.26 -3.35 12.03
N GLU A 196 -5.34 -3.77 11.18
CA GLU A 196 -5.32 -3.30 9.78
C GLU A 196 -6.56 -3.76 9.01
N LEU A 197 -7.04 -5.01 9.19
CA LEU A 197 -8.30 -5.46 8.59
C LEU A 197 -9.49 -4.62 9.06
N ARG A 198 -9.53 -4.24 10.34
CA ARG A 198 -10.56 -3.35 10.88
C ARG A 198 -10.47 -1.95 10.26
N ARG A 199 -9.26 -1.39 10.14
CA ARG A 199 -9.03 -0.11 9.44
C ARG A 199 -9.50 -0.14 7.98
N ARG A 200 -9.53 -1.33 7.35
CA ARG A 200 -10.03 -1.55 6.00
C ARG A 200 -11.54 -1.85 5.92
N GLY A 201 -12.24 -1.90 7.07
CA GLY A 201 -13.70 -2.03 7.13
C GLY A 201 -14.23 -3.40 7.53
N TYR A 202 -13.38 -4.37 7.89
CA TYR A 202 -13.85 -5.70 8.34
C TYR A 202 -14.10 -5.71 9.84
N ASN A 203 -15.31 -6.08 10.27
CA ASN A 203 -15.62 -6.20 11.69
C ASN A 203 -15.19 -7.55 12.26
N VAL A 204 -13.89 -7.72 12.42
CA VAL A 204 -13.21 -8.94 12.88
C VAL A 204 -12.50 -8.73 14.22
N ILE A 205 -12.22 -9.81 14.92
CA ILE A 205 -11.42 -9.84 16.15
C ILE A 205 -10.28 -10.85 16.02
N ALA A 206 -9.19 -10.64 16.75
CA ALA A 206 -8.01 -11.51 16.72
C ALA A 206 -8.30 -12.85 17.41
N LYS A 207 -7.90 -13.94 16.79
CA LYS A 207 -7.90 -15.27 17.40
C LYS A 207 -6.80 -15.42 18.46
N PRO A 208 -6.98 -16.30 19.45
CA PRO A 208 -5.93 -16.59 20.41
C PRO A 208 -4.76 -17.32 19.74
N LYS A 209 -3.56 -17.20 20.31
CA LYS A 209 -2.44 -18.04 19.93
C LYS A 209 -2.73 -19.49 20.34
N PRO A 210 -2.62 -20.49 19.47
CA PRO A 210 -2.85 -21.87 19.82
C PRO A 210 -1.81 -22.37 20.83
N ARG A 211 -2.18 -23.32 21.70
CA ARG A 211 -1.31 -23.92 22.72
C ARG A 211 -0.22 -24.81 22.13
N SER A 212 -0.48 -25.44 20.99
CA SER A 212 0.44 -26.31 20.27
C SER A 212 0.34 -26.05 18.77
N GLY A 213 1.46 -26.15 18.07
CA GLY A 213 1.58 -25.97 16.64
C GLY A 213 2.69 -25.01 16.24
N ASN A 214 3.45 -25.38 15.22
CA ASN A 214 4.58 -24.60 14.68
C ASN A 214 4.16 -23.42 13.78
N GLN A 215 2.96 -22.90 13.92
CA GLN A 215 2.55 -21.73 13.16
C GLN A 215 3.20 -20.49 13.77
N ILE A 216 4.41 -20.21 13.32
CA ILE A 216 5.10 -18.95 13.60
C ILE A 216 4.51 -17.93 12.60
N PHE A 217 3.49 -17.20 13.04
CA PHE A 217 3.03 -16.02 12.35
C PHE A 217 3.91 -14.84 12.76
N TRP A 218 4.56 -14.22 11.79
CA TRP A 218 5.38 -13.02 12.04
C TRP A 218 4.55 -11.75 12.19
N GLY A 219 3.23 -11.82 11.87
CA GLY A 219 2.31 -10.69 12.00
C GLY A 219 2.18 -9.85 10.73
N SER A 220 2.67 -10.37 9.60
CA SER A 220 2.61 -9.71 8.30
C SER A 220 1.96 -10.55 7.21
N GLU A 221 1.66 -11.82 7.48
CA GLU A 221 1.27 -12.81 6.46
C GLU A 221 -0.07 -12.52 5.79
N CYS A 222 -0.98 -11.79 6.46
CA CYS A 222 -2.22 -11.34 5.83
C CYS A 222 -2.01 -10.27 4.75
N PHE A 223 -0.79 -9.75 4.64
CA PHE A 223 -0.48 -8.66 3.71
C PHE A 223 0.59 -9.09 2.72
N VAL A 224 0.28 -8.93 1.44
CA VAL A 224 1.10 -9.38 0.32
C VAL A 224 1.33 -8.23 -0.66
N ASP A 225 2.37 -8.35 -1.46
CA ASP A 225 2.58 -7.46 -2.60
C ASP A 225 1.71 -7.86 -3.80
N ALA A 226 1.87 -7.18 -4.92
CA ALA A 226 1.11 -7.46 -6.15
C ALA A 226 1.43 -8.84 -6.77
N ALA A 227 2.53 -9.48 -6.35
CA ALA A 227 2.92 -10.83 -6.77
C ALA A 227 2.55 -11.90 -5.74
N GLU A 228 1.62 -11.60 -4.81
CA GLU A 228 1.18 -12.47 -3.69
C GLU A 228 2.34 -12.90 -2.77
N GLN A 229 3.47 -12.16 -2.76
CA GLN A 229 4.56 -12.47 -1.86
C GLN A 229 4.30 -11.85 -0.48
N PRO A 230 4.44 -12.61 0.61
CA PRO A 230 4.22 -12.11 1.96
C PRO A 230 5.10 -10.90 2.27
N THR A 231 4.51 -9.89 2.89
CA THR A 231 5.24 -8.71 3.37
C THR A 231 6.26 -9.13 4.43
N SER A 232 7.51 -8.76 4.23
CA SER A 232 8.60 -9.05 5.15
C SER A 232 8.92 -7.86 6.07
N TYR A 233 9.44 -8.17 7.25
CA TYR A 233 9.99 -7.18 8.15
C TYR A 233 11.35 -6.69 7.71
N THR A 234 11.60 -5.40 7.90
CA THR A 234 12.96 -4.85 7.97
C THR A 234 13.43 -4.94 9.43
N PHE A 235 14.40 -5.81 9.71
CA PHE A 235 14.89 -6.07 11.06
C PHE A 235 16.24 -5.40 11.37
N ASN A 236 16.72 -5.59 12.59
CA ASN A 236 18.02 -5.13 13.09
C ASN A 236 18.22 -3.61 13.02
N LEU A 237 17.16 -2.88 13.27
CA LEU A 237 17.14 -1.43 13.26
C LEU A 237 17.35 -0.85 14.65
N THR A 238 17.85 0.38 14.70
CA THR A 238 17.81 1.22 15.91
C THR A 238 16.45 1.90 16.05
N GLU A 239 16.09 2.30 17.27
CA GLU A 239 14.91 3.13 17.52
C GLU A 239 14.89 4.39 16.63
N ALA A 240 16.04 5.07 16.51
CA ALA A 240 16.15 6.27 15.69
C ALA A 240 15.90 5.99 14.20
N ALA A 241 16.34 4.84 13.69
CA ALA A 241 16.09 4.45 12.31
C ALA A 241 14.58 4.18 12.05
N VAL A 242 13.92 3.47 12.97
CA VAL A 242 12.46 3.24 12.89
C VAL A 242 11.72 4.57 12.93
N LYS A 243 11.99 5.43 13.92
CA LYS A 243 11.33 6.73 14.06
C LYS A 243 11.54 7.66 12.86
N ARG A 244 12.72 7.62 12.24
CA ARG A 244 13.03 8.41 11.03
C ARG A 244 12.19 7.93 9.84
N GLU A 245 12.05 6.62 9.64
CA GLU A 245 11.19 6.04 8.59
C GLU A 245 9.75 6.49 8.76
N LEU A 246 9.20 6.33 9.96
CA LEU A 246 7.82 6.72 10.27
C LEU A 246 7.59 8.23 10.11
N ALA A 247 8.57 9.06 10.50
CA ALA A 247 8.47 10.50 10.32
C ALA A 247 8.48 10.92 8.84
N ALA A 248 9.19 10.18 7.99
CA ALA A 248 9.25 10.43 6.54
C ALA A 248 8.04 9.88 5.77
N ALA A 249 7.25 8.99 6.37
CA ALA A 249 6.08 8.42 5.74
C ALA A 249 4.98 9.47 5.48
N LEU A 250 4.10 9.20 4.53
CA LEU A 250 2.92 10.03 4.28
C LEU A 250 1.86 9.82 5.37
N ASP A 251 0.96 10.77 5.52
CA ASP A 251 -0.23 10.61 6.38
C ASP A 251 -1.09 9.43 5.89
N GLY A 252 -1.65 8.70 6.83
CA GLY A 252 -2.38 7.45 6.56
C GLY A 252 -1.49 6.20 6.57
N ALA A 253 -0.15 6.34 6.58
CA ALA A 253 0.76 5.20 6.64
C ALA A 253 0.62 4.43 7.96
N ARG A 254 0.53 3.10 7.86
CA ARG A 254 0.37 2.19 9.00
C ARG A 254 1.40 1.07 8.95
N TYR A 255 2.07 0.88 10.08
CA TYR A 255 3.18 -0.06 10.23
C TYR A 255 2.96 -0.99 11.40
N GLY A 256 3.31 -2.27 11.23
CA GLY A 256 3.59 -3.17 12.34
C GLY A 256 5.03 -2.95 12.82
N ILE A 257 5.19 -2.65 14.10
CA ILE A 257 6.50 -2.38 14.73
C ILE A 257 6.89 -3.58 15.56
N TYR A 258 8.01 -4.20 15.20
CA TYR A 258 8.61 -5.29 15.97
C TYR A 258 9.59 -4.73 17.00
N ILE A 259 9.56 -5.31 18.20
CA ILE A 259 10.47 -5.00 19.29
C ILE A 259 10.86 -6.27 20.04
N LYS A 260 12.17 -6.46 20.27
CA LYS A 260 12.67 -7.46 21.21
C LYS A 260 12.84 -6.80 22.57
N TRP A 261 12.23 -7.37 23.60
CA TRP A 261 12.34 -6.81 24.94
C TRP A 261 13.73 -7.01 25.56
N LYS A 262 14.13 -6.08 26.43
CA LYS A 262 15.25 -6.30 27.36
C LYS A 262 14.78 -7.33 28.40
N GLY A 263 15.60 -8.32 28.67
CA GLY A 263 15.30 -9.32 29.71
C GLY A 263 15.67 -10.76 29.31
N ARG A 264 15.51 -11.68 30.26
CA ARG A 264 15.70 -13.14 30.08
C ARG A 264 14.49 -13.88 30.66
N PRO A 265 13.93 -14.86 29.93
CA PRO A 265 14.22 -15.20 28.53
C PRO A 265 13.87 -14.07 27.57
N PRO A 266 14.54 -13.96 26.40
CA PRO A 266 14.23 -12.93 25.44
C PRO A 266 12.84 -13.15 24.86
N THR A 267 11.99 -12.15 24.95
CA THR A 267 10.67 -12.14 24.35
C THR A 267 10.56 -10.98 23.36
N ALA A 268 9.58 -11.05 22.47
CA ALA A 268 9.35 -10.03 21.48
C ALA A 268 7.87 -9.62 21.46
N HIS A 269 7.60 -8.47 20.88
CA HIS A 269 6.26 -7.93 20.73
C HIS A 269 6.11 -7.23 19.39
N VAL A 270 4.88 -7.15 18.90
CA VAL A 270 4.52 -6.35 17.72
C VAL A 270 3.37 -5.43 18.11
N PHE A 271 3.50 -4.17 17.74
CA PHE A 271 2.50 -3.13 17.96
C PHE A 271 2.38 -2.23 16.73
N ILE A 272 1.55 -1.22 16.75
CA ILE A 272 1.23 -0.39 15.58
C ILE A 272 1.91 0.99 15.68
N ALA A 273 2.33 1.51 14.51
CA ALA A 273 2.52 2.93 14.32
C ALA A 273 1.60 3.40 13.18
N GLU A 274 0.81 4.45 13.42
CA GLU A 274 -0.01 5.12 12.41
C GLU A 274 0.34 6.60 12.35
N LYS A 275 0.57 7.14 11.14
CA LYS A 275 0.80 8.57 10.92
C LYS A 275 -0.50 9.23 10.47
N SER A 276 -0.90 10.30 11.15
CA SER A 276 -2.08 11.08 10.81
C SER A 276 -1.92 12.53 11.25
N GLY A 277 -2.24 13.49 10.38
CA GLY A 277 -2.07 14.92 10.65
C GLY A 277 -0.62 15.30 10.96
N GLY A 278 0.35 14.66 10.29
CA GLY A 278 1.78 14.87 10.52
C GLY A 278 2.34 14.21 11.80
N VAL A 279 1.49 13.60 12.64
CA VAL A 279 1.87 12.98 13.92
C VAL A 279 1.90 11.46 13.82
N VAL A 280 2.96 10.84 14.32
CA VAL A 280 3.07 9.38 14.46
C VAL A 280 2.55 8.97 15.84
N ARG A 281 1.52 8.13 15.87
CA ARG A 281 0.98 7.51 17.08
C ARG A 281 1.44 6.06 17.18
N TYR A 282 1.78 5.63 18.38
CA TYR A 282 2.16 4.26 18.68
C TYR A 282 1.07 3.62 19.55
N LEU A 283 0.54 2.49 19.10
CA LEU A 283 -0.68 1.91 19.61
C LEU A 283 -0.51 0.40 19.77
N ASP A 284 -1.14 -0.21 20.76
CA ASP A 284 -1.06 -1.66 20.95
C ASP A 284 -2.45 -2.31 20.90
N PRO A 285 -2.82 -2.92 19.76
CA PRO A 285 -4.11 -3.56 19.60
C PRO A 285 -4.27 -4.85 20.40
N GLN A 286 -3.20 -5.38 21.00
CA GLN A 286 -3.31 -6.58 21.84
C GLN A 286 -4.00 -6.29 23.19
N ASN A 287 -3.66 -5.17 23.81
CA ASN A 287 -4.15 -4.79 25.13
C ASN A 287 -4.98 -3.50 25.12
N GLY A 288 -5.22 -2.91 23.93
CA GLY A 288 -5.99 -1.68 23.78
C GLY A 288 -5.24 -0.41 24.17
N ASN A 289 -3.90 -0.45 24.34
CA ASN A 289 -3.12 0.71 24.75
C ASN A 289 -3.05 1.75 23.62
N MET A 290 -3.52 2.96 23.91
CA MET A 290 -3.57 4.09 22.97
C MET A 290 -2.28 4.92 22.94
N ASP A 291 -1.28 4.59 23.79
CA ASP A 291 0.07 5.17 23.75
C ASP A 291 1.12 4.12 24.11
N ALA A 292 1.67 3.47 23.12
CA ALA A 292 2.76 2.51 23.24
C ALA A 292 4.16 3.14 23.02
N SER A 293 4.28 4.46 22.99
CA SER A 293 5.56 5.17 22.75
C SER A 293 6.65 4.77 23.75
N GLY A 294 6.28 4.51 25.01
CA GLY A 294 7.20 4.04 26.06
C GLY A 294 7.79 2.64 25.81
N TYR A 295 7.29 1.88 24.85
CA TYR A 295 7.81 0.54 24.56
C TYR A 295 9.26 0.59 24.02
N PHE A 296 9.63 1.63 23.28
CA PHE A 296 10.99 1.77 22.75
C PHE A 296 12.05 1.78 23.87
N ALA A 297 11.81 2.47 24.98
CA ALA A 297 12.73 2.50 26.11
C ALA A 297 12.99 1.12 26.73
N ARG A 298 12.01 0.20 26.62
CA ARG A 298 12.06 -1.18 27.12
C ARG A 298 12.67 -2.16 26.11
N GLY A 299 12.85 -1.74 24.85
CA GLY A 299 13.39 -2.55 23.76
C GLY A 299 14.91 -2.71 23.83
N SER A 300 15.41 -3.83 23.32
CA SER A 300 16.83 -4.09 23.15
C SER A 300 17.39 -3.26 22.00
N LYS A 301 18.48 -2.56 22.23
CA LYS A 301 19.12 -1.72 21.19
C LYS A 301 19.48 -2.56 19.95
N GLY A 302 19.21 -2.03 18.76
CA GLY A 302 19.52 -2.70 17.50
C GLY A 302 18.58 -3.89 17.15
N HIS A 303 17.52 -4.12 17.91
CA HIS A 303 16.58 -5.21 17.70
C HIS A 303 15.14 -4.72 17.53
N PHE A 304 14.99 -3.64 16.76
CA PHE A 304 13.70 -3.17 16.29
C PHE A 304 13.51 -3.58 14.84
N GLY A 305 12.26 -3.57 14.39
CA GLY A 305 11.91 -3.78 13.01
C GLY A 305 10.55 -3.18 12.70
N PHE A 306 10.22 -3.11 11.42
CA PHE A 306 8.90 -2.72 10.97
C PHE A 306 8.53 -3.39 9.65
N PHE A 307 7.24 -3.42 9.35
CA PHE A 307 6.70 -3.66 8.02
C PHE A 307 5.52 -2.72 7.78
N ARG A 308 5.33 -2.31 6.55
CA ARG A 308 4.21 -1.45 6.16
C ARG A 308 3.01 -2.29 5.74
N MET A 309 1.79 -1.86 6.10
CA MET A 309 0.56 -2.60 5.86
C MET A 309 -0.41 -1.90 4.92
N ASP A 310 -0.58 -0.60 5.06
CA ASP A 310 -1.60 0.19 4.36
C ASP A 310 -1.47 0.15 2.83
N ASP A 311 -0.26 -0.01 2.31
CA ASP A 311 0.07 -0.08 0.89
C ASP A 311 0.09 -1.51 0.31
N LYS A 312 -0.28 -2.52 1.11
CA LYS A 312 -0.28 -3.94 0.72
C LYS A 312 -1.69 -4.45 0.43
N GLN A 313 -1.77 -5.51 -0.36
CA GLN A 313 -3.02 -6.24 -0.58
C GLN A 313 -3.26 -7.23 0.57
N ILE A 314 -4.53 -7.63 0.76
CA ILE A 314 -4.86 -8.75 1.66
C ILE A 314 -4.59 -10.03 0.87
N THR A 315 -3.94 -11.01 1.49
CA THR A 315 -3.69 -12.31 0.86
C THR A 315 -4.97 -13.00 0.42
N THR A 316 -4.88 -13.78 -0.65
CA THR A 316 -5.96 -14.68 -1.08
C THR A 316 -5.98 -16.01 -0.31
N ASP A 317 -4.95 -16.30 0.51
CA ASP A 317 -4.89 -17.50 1.36
C ASP A 317 -5.89 -17.42 2.53
N GLN A 318 -7.01 -18.09 2.35
CA GLN A 318 -8.08 -18.18 3.34
C GLN A 318 -7.63 -18.85 4.64
N GLY A 319 -6.65 -19.76 4.58
CA GLY A 319 -6.06 -20.43 5.74
C GLY A 319 -5.33 -19.45 6.66
N ILE A 320 -4.56 -18.55 6.09
CA ILE A 320 -3.87 -17.47 6.83
C ILE A 320 -4.89 -16.54 7.48
N ILE A 321 -5.89 -16.07 6.72
CA ILE A 321 -6.92 -15.16 7.23
C ILE A 321 -7.70 -15.82 8.36
N SER A 322 -8.22 -17.02 8.13
CA SER A 322 -9.03 -17.76 9.13
C SER A 322 -8.24 -18.17 10.37
N ALA A 323 -6.92 -18.36 10.24
CA ALA A 323 -6.04 -18.60 11.39
C ALA A 323 -5.83 -17.32 12.23
N THR A 324 -5.96 -16.14 11.63
CA THR A 324 -5.63 -14.83 12.22
C THR A 324 -6.84 -14.23 12.92
N VAL A 325 -8.00 -14.21 12.24
CA VAL A 325 -9.19 -13.50 12.70
C VAL A 325 -10.45 -14.38 12.70
N GLU A 326 -11.46 -13.90 13.41
CA GLU A 326 -12.84 -14.39 13.36
C GLU A 326 -13.80 -13.19 13.34
N VAL A 327 -15.04 -13.42 12.89
CA VAL A 327 -16.07 -12.37 12.92
C VAL A 327 -16.38 -11.99 14.36
N LYS A 328 -16.45 -10.71 14.65
CA LYS A 328 -16.98 -10.22 15.91
C LYS A 328 -18.47 -10.57 15.96
N LYS A 329 -18.84 -11.48 16.84
CA LYS A 329 -20.25 -11.76 17.12
C LYS A 329 -20.93 -10.54 17.72
N PRO A 330 -22.20 -10.30 17.41
CA PRO A 330 -22.95 -9.16 17.95
C PRO A 330 -23.02 -9.18 19.47
#